data_2ea40a9b09cbf80a8aeabf00bd309b75
#
_entry.id   2ea40a9b09cbf80a8aeabf00bd309b75
#
_cell.length_a   1.000
_cell.length_b   1.000
_cell.length_c   1.000
_cell.angle_alpha   90.00
_cell.angle_beta   90.00
_cell.angle_gamma   90.00
#
_symmetry.space_group_name_H-M   'P 1'
#
loop_
_entity.id
_entity.type
_entity.pdbx_description
1 polymer ?
#
loop_
_entity_poly.entity_id
_entity_poly.type
_entity_poly.pdbx_seq_one_letter_code
_entity_poly.pdbx_strand_id
1 'polypeptide(L)'
;MTEELDQLLKNLKLRRILDIYDEQLRAADKDDISYSDFVTRLVRAQWQAKQEGALEWRIRRANLPERWTLETFPFARQPGVNRKQIRGFGELEFIAKAENIVLVGKTGVGKTGLACGLLLKALENGYRCQFIRAQDLFDEMYASLADRSTRQLLKRLARLDVLLIDELGYLNLKPEQSNIFFKLMEERYRQHSTIITTNLVYDEWPNFLGTRPMVEALLSRLRHYCHTVTIDGPSLRDLQG
;
A
#
# COMPACT_ATOMS: atom_id res chain seq x y z
N MET A 1 15.46 -36.55 13.39
CA MET A 1 14.36 -36.67 12.37
C MET A 1 14.69 -37.85 11.45
N THR A 2 13.71 -38.67 11.02
CA THR A 2 13.91 -39.76 10.06
C THR A 2 14.09 -39.23 8.65
N GLU A 3 14.83 -39.96 7.77
CA GLU A 3 15.01 -39.54 6.35
C GLU A 3 13.68 -39.44 5.61
N GLU A 4 12.73 -40.33 5.89
CA GLU A 4 11.40 -40.30 5.29
C GLU A 4 10.63 -39.02 5.66
N LEU A 5 10.62 -38.64 6.95
CA LEU A 5 9.95 -37.43 7.41
C LEU A 5 10.59 -36.16 6.80
N ASP A 6 11.92 -36.09 6.74
CA ASP A 6 12.67 -35.03 6.10
C ASP A 6 12.25 -34.86 4.64
N GLN A 7 12.19 -35.96 3.89
CA GLN A 7 11.79 -35.94 2.49
C GLN A 7 10.32 -35.50 2.29
N LEU A 8 9.40 -35.98 3.14
CA LEU A 8 8.00 -35.59 3.11
C LEU A 8 7.82 -34.09 3.38
N LEU A 9 8.48 -33.55 4.40
CA LEU A 9 8.42 -32.13 4.75
C LEU A 9 8.99 -31.24 3.63
N LYS A 10 10.08 -31.67 2.96
CA LYS A 10 10.64 -31.01 1.77
C LYS A 10 9.64 -30.99 0.62
N ASN A 11 9.03 -32.14 0.30
CA ASN A 11 8.06 -32.27 -0.78
C ASN A 11 6.82 -31.40 -0.53
N LEU A 12 6.35 -31.32 0.71
CA LEU A 12 5.24 -30.47 1.15
C LEU A 12 5.63 -29.00 1.33
N LYS A 13 6.91 -28.64 1.13
CA LYS A 13 7.45 -27.27 1.31
C LYS A 13 7.26 -26.72 2.73
N LEU A 14 7.30 -27.58 3.75
CA LEU A 14 7.13 -27.23 5.16
C LEU A 14 8.50 -26.91 5.80
N ARG A 15 9.22 -25.93 5.21
CA ARG A 15 10.60 -25.60 5.57
C ARG A 15 10.76 -25.21 7.04
N ARG A 16 9.83 -24.43 7.58
CA ARG A 16 9.93 -24.00 8.99
C ARG A 16 9.89 -25.18 9.95
N ILE A 17 9.06 -26.20 9.67
CA ILE A 17 9.05 -27.42 10.47
C ILE A 17 10.40 -28.13 10.37
N LEU A 18 10.98 -28.26 9.18
CA LEU A 18 12.32 -28.84 9.01
C LEU A 18 13.36 -28.16 9.90
N ASP A 19 13.37 -26.82 9.92
CA ASP A 19 14.35 -26.02 10.65
C ASP A 19 14.26 -26.22 12.18
N ILE A 20 13.04 -26.40 12.71
CA ILE A 20 12.80 -26.39 14.16
C ILE A 20 12.51 -27.78 14.76
N TYR A 21 12.31 -28.81 13.95
CA TYR A 21 11.80 -30.11 14.39
C TYR A 21 12.61 -30.73 15.53
N ASP A 22 13.92 -30.84 15.36
CA ASP A 22 14.78 -31.51 16.34
C ASP A 22 14.93 -30.73 17.64
N GLU A 23 14.85 -29.39 17.57
CA GLU A 23 14.82 -28.51 18.73
C GLU A 23 13.49 -28.66 19.49
N GLN A 24 12.38 -28.61 18.77
CA GLN A 24 11.04 -28.74 19.37
C GLN A 24 10.80 -30.13 19.94
N LEU A 25 11.37 -31.18 19.33
CA LEU A 25 11.28 -32.53 19.86
C LEU A 25 11.99 -32.65 21.21
N ARG A 26 13.23 -32.13 21.30
CA ARG A 26 13.98 -32.11 22.57
C ARG A 26 13.30 -31.30 23.66
N ALA A 27 12.69 -30.18 23.29
CA ALA A 27 11.91 -29.37 24.23
C ALA A 27 10.65 -30.10 24.69
N ALA A 28 9.98 -30.82 23.79
CA ALA A 28 8.80 -31.59 24.09
C ALA A 28 9.09 -32.73 25.10
N ASP A 29 10.20 -33.45 24.90
CA ASP A 29 10.65 -34.52 25.81
C ASP A 29 10.98 -33.98 27.22
N LYS A 30 11.60 -32.78 27.27
CA LYS A 30 11.95 -32.12 28.55
C LYS A 30 10.73 -31.60 29.32
N ASP A 31 9.78 -31.03 28.61
CA ASP A 31 8.61 -30.35 29.18
C ASP A 31 7.41 -31.29 29.37
N ASP A 32 7.54 -32.58 29.01
CA ASP A 32 6.51 -33.64 29.07
C ASP A 32 5.18 -33.22 28.47
N ILE A 33 5.25 -32.58 27.26
CA ILE A 33 4.07 -32.10 26.56
C ILE A 33 3.36 -33.18 25.79
N SER A 34 2.04 -33.02 25.59
CA SER A 34 1.25 -33.98 24.78
C SER A 34 1.70 -33.98 23.31
N TYR A 35 1.52 -35.14 22.62
CA TYR A 35 1.77 -35.22 21.17
C TYR A 35 0.94 -34.17 20.38
N SER A 36 -0.29 -33.87 20.83
CA SER A 36 -1.14 -32.86 20.22
C SER A 36 -0.52 -31.47 20.34
N ASP A 37 0.02 -31.12 21.50
CA ASP A 37 0.68 -29.82 21.71
C ASP A 37 1.96 -29.71 20.89
N PHE A 38 2.75 -30.80 20.81
CA PHE A 38 3.95 -30.82 19.96
C PHE A 38 3.61 -30.56 18.49
N VAL A 39 2.63 -31.26 17.92
CA VAL A 39 2.20 -31.09 16.53
C VAL A 39 1.64 -29.66 16.35
N THR A 40 0.86 -29.17 17.30
CA THR A 40 0.31 -27.82 17.26
C THR A 40 1.40 -26.75 17.23
N ARG A 41 2.47 -26.89 18.01
CA ARG A 41 3.62 -25.98 17.99
C ARG A 41 4.29 -25.95 16.62
N LEU A 42 4.57 -27.11 16.02
CA LEU A 42 5.18 -27.19 14.69
C LEU A 42 4.32 -26.57 13.59
N VAL A 43 3.03 -26.94 13.55
CA VAL A 43 2.10 -26.44 12.53
C VAL A 43 1.88 -24.93 12.68
N ARG A 44 1.77 -24.42 13.90
CA ARG A 44 1.65 -22.99 14.19
C ARG A 44 2.87 -22.21 13.70
N ALA A 45 4.09 -22.69 13.98
CA ALA A 45 5.31 -22.05 13.51
C ALA A 45 5.39 -22.03 11.98
N GLN A 46 5.00 -23.11 11.31
CA GLN A 46 4.94 -23.18 9.85
C GLN A 46 3.91 -22.21 9.28
N TRP A 47 2.73 -22.14 9.90
CA TRP A 47 1.67 -21.23 9.47
C TRP A 47 2.12 -19.76 9.59
N GLN A 48 2.74 -19.39 10.72
CA GLN A 48 3.28 -18.06 10.93
C GLN A 48 4.33 -17.69 9.87
N ALA A 49 5.31 -18.56 9.64
CA ALA A 49 6.35 -18.35 8.63
C ALA A 49 5.75 -18.20 7.21
N LYS A 50 4.67 -18.94 6.91
CA LYS A 50 3.95 -18.81 5.64
C LYS A 50 3.23 -17.46 5.52
N GLN A 51 2.60 -16.97 6.59
CA GLN A 51 1.95 -15.65 6.61
C GLN A 51 2.96 -14.52 6.44
N GLU A 52 4.07 -14.58 7.19
CA GLU A 52 5.18 -13.62 7.08
C GLU A 52 5.75 -13.58 5.66
N GLY A 53 6.06 -14.75 5.09
CA GLY A 53 6.56 -14.84 3.71
C GLY A 53 5.58 -14.31 2.67
N ALA A 54 4.28 -14.54 2.86
CA ALA A 54 3.25 -14.01 1.99
C ALA A 54 3.13 -12.47 2.09
N LEU A 55 3.25 -11.92 3.31
CA LEU A 55 3.26 -10.47 3.53
C LEU A 55 4.50 -9.84 2.88
N GLU A 56 5.69 -10.39 3.10
CA GLU A 56 6.93 -9.93 2.48
C GLU A 56 6.84 -9.91 0.95
N TRP A 57 6.23 -10.94 0.37
CA TRP A 57 6.01 -11.00 -1.08
C TRP A 57 5.04 -9.90 -1.55
N ARG A 58 3.93 -9.64 -0.81
CA ARG A 58 2.99 -8.56 -1.11
C ARG A 58 3.66 -7.19 -1.03
N ILE A 59 4.45 -6.94 0.03
CA ILE A 59 5.18 -5.66 0.22
C ILE A 59 6.14 -5.40 -0.95
N ARG A 60 6.94 -6.40 -1.32
CA ARG A 60 7.86 -6.27 -2.47
C ARG A 60 7.12 -6.00 -3.77
N ARG A 61 6.03 -6.72 -4.02
CA ARG A 61 5.22 -6.56 -5.23
C ARG A 61 4.49 -5.21 -5.27
N ALA A 62 4.15 -4.66 -4.13
CA ALA A 62 3.52 -3.35 -4.02
C ALA A 62 4.50 -2.19 -4.22
N ASN A 63 5.80 -2.45 -4.36
CA ASN A 63 6.86 -1.44 -4.45
C ASN A 63 6.84 -0.44 -3.28
N LEU A 64 6.47 -0.91 -2.07
CA LEU A 64 6.43 -0.04 -0.88
C LEU A 64 7.85 0.46 -0.55
N PRO A 65 8.13 1.78 -0.60
CA PRO A 65 9.49 2.29 -0.47
C PRO A 65 10.03 2.15 0.95
N GLU A 66 9.17 2.34 1.94
CA GLU A 66 9.52 2.32 3.36
C GLU A 66 8.37 1.68 4.17
N ARG A 67 8.73 0.96 5.24
CA ARG A 67 7.77 0.33 6.13
C ARG A 67 7.34 1.25 7.26
N TRP A 68 6.70 2.34 6.91
CA TRP A 68 6.01 3.15 7.90
C TRP A 68 4.80 2.40 8.44
N THR A 69 4.60 2.49 9.75
CA THR A 69 3.36 2.04 10.38
C THR A 69 2.61 3.24 10.96
N LEU A 70 1.29 3.10 11.09
CA LEU A 70 0.49 4.18 11.70
C LEU A 70 0.84 4.39 13.17
N GLU A 71 1.33 3.34 13.84
CA GLU A 71 1.76 3.37 15.23
C GLU A 71 3.04 4.17 15.44
N THR A 72 3.99 4.06 14.50
CA THR A 72 5.29 4.75 14.57
C THR A 72 5.25 6.17 14.05
N PHE A 73 4.13 6.60 13.42
CA PHE A 73 4.00 7.98 12.95
C PHE A 73 4.05 8.98 14.11
N PRO A 74 4.89 10.02 14.04
CA PRO A 74 5.12 10.96 15.16
C PRO A 74 3.98 11.98 15.29
N PHE A 75 2.78 11.55 15.66
CA PHE A 75 1.60 12.42 15.79
C PHE A 75 1.83 13.60 16.77
N ALA A 76 2.63 13.40 17.81
CA ALA A 76 2.95 14.48 18.76
C ALA A 76 3.72 15.63 18.09
N ARG A 77 4.51 15.34 17.06
CA ARG A 77 5.30 16.31 16.29
C ARG A 77 4.54 16.89 15.10
N GLN A 78 3.36 16.34 14.81
CA GLN A 78 2.51 16.78 13.69
C GLN A 78 1.09 17.06 14.17
N PRO A 79 0.86 18.21 14.86
CA PRO A 79 -0.44 18.57 15.42
C PRO A 79 -1.51 18.83 14.34
N GLY A 80 -1.08 19.12 13.09
CA GLY A 80 -1.98 19.30 11.95
C GLY A 80 -2.65 18.02 11.46
N VAL A 81 -2.30 16.84 12.02
CA VAL A 81 -2.89 15.55 11.65
C VAL A 81 -3.93 15.12 12.67
N ASN A 82 -5.17 14.93 12.24
CA ASN A 82 -6.20 14.34 13.08
C ASN A 82 -5.95 12.84 13.30
N ARG A 83 -5.32 12.49 14.42
CA ARG A 83 -4.96 11.11 14.79
C ARG A 83 -6.16 10.16 14.78
N LYS A 84 -7.35 10.62 15.24
CA LYS A 84 -8.57 9.79 15.26
C LYS A 84 -9.02 9.44 13.86
N GLN A 85 -8.98 10.41 12.94
CA GLN A 85 -9.32 10.19 11.53
C GLN A 85 -8.36 9.20 10.86
N ILE A 86 -7.05 9.38 11.03
CA ILE A 86 -6.06 8.46 10.45
C ILE A 86 -6.19 7.05 11.02
N ARG A 87 -6.46 6.89 12.32
CA ARG A 87 -6.74 5.57 12.92
C ARG A 87 -8.01 4.96 12.35
N GLY A 88 -9.06 5.75 12.13
CA GLY A 88 -10.27 5.28 11.46
C GLY A 88 -10.01 4.73 10.06
N PHE A 89 -9.12 5.36 9.29
CA PHE A 89 -8.70 4.79 7.99
C PHE A 89 -7.93 3.48 8.15
N GLY A 90 -7.23 3.28 9.26
CA GLY A 90 -6.56 2.02 9.61
C GLY A 90 -7.50 0.82 9.76
N GLU A 91 -8.81 1.05 9.96
CA GLU A 91 -9.85 0.00 9.95
C GLU A 91 -10.20 -0.46 8.54
N LEU A 92 -9.67 0.20 7.51
CA LEU A 92 -9.78 -0.14 6.09
C LEU A 92 -11.20 -0.13 5.50
N GLU A 93 -12.18 0.45 6.19
CA GLU A 93 -13.55 0.57 5.67
C GLU A 93 -13.62 1.34 4.35
N PHE A 94 -12.72 2.31 4.15
CA PHE A 94 -12.65 3.08 2.90
C PHE A 94 -12.41 2.19 1.68
N ILE A 95 -11.71 1.06 1.83
CA ILE A 95 -11.47 0.08 0.76
C ILE A 95 -12.77 -0.62 0.40
N ALA A 96 -13.51 -1.10 1.40
CA ALA A 96 -14.79 -1.77 1.19
C ALA A 96 -15.85 -0.84 0.55
N LYS A 97 -15.76 0.47 0.84
CA LYS A 97 -16.65 1.51 0.30
C LYS A 97 -16.16 2.09 -1.03
N ALA A 98 -15.00 1.66 -1.52
CA ALA A 98 -14.31 2.23 -2.70
C ALA A 98 -14.13 3.76 -2.60
N GLU A 99 -13.83 4.26 -1.39
CA GLU A 99 -13.57 5.67 -1.12
C GLU A 99 -12.09 5.98 -1.33
N ASN A 100 -11.79 7.21 -1.76
CA ASN A 100 -10.44 7.68 -1.97
C ASN A 100 -9.94 8.46 -0.75
N ILE A 101 -8.61 8.60 -0.63
CA ILE A 101 -7.98 9.45 0.38
C ILE A 101 -6.99 10.38 -0.34
N VAL A 102 -7.11 11.69 -0.13
CA VAL A 102 -6.14 12.67 -0.63
C VAL A 102 -5.49 13.37 0.55
N LEU A 103 -4.18 13.20 0.68
CA LEU A 103 -3.36 13.86 1.69
C LEU A 103 -2.73 15.11 1.08
N VAL A 104 -3.16 16.28 1.52
CA VAL A 104 -2.69 17.58 1.03
C VAL A 104 -1.81 18.25 2.09
N GLY A 105 -0.69 18.84 1.69
CA GLY A 105 0.16 19.60 2.62
C GLY A 105 1.55 19.89 2.06
N LYS A 106 2.30 20.73 2.73
CA LYS A 106 3.66 21.12 2.35
C LYS A 106 4.61 19.91 2.30
N THR A 107 5.75 20.08 1.65
CA THR A 107 6.82 19.07 1.64
C THR A 107 7.33 18.84 3.07
N GLY A 108 7.63 17.58 3.43
CA GLY A 108 8.19 17.22 4.73
C GLY A 108 7.17 16.98 5.85
N VAL A 109 5.88 17.28 5.69
CA VAL A 109 4.87 17.13 6.76
C VAL A 109 4.43 15.69 7.04
N GLY A 110 4.98 14.68 6.34
CA GLY A 110 4.72 13.27 6.63
C GLY A 110 3.62 12.60 5.80
N LYS A 111 3.13 13.23 4.70
CA LYS A 111 2.09 12.66 3.82
C LYS A 111 2.42 11.25 3.34
N THR A 112 3.60 11.08 2.75
CA THR A 112 4.08 9.79 2.23
C THR A 112 4.15 8.73 3.32
N GLY A 113 4.64 9.08 4.53
CA GLY A 113 4.71 8.16 5.66
C GLY A 113 3.32 7.67 6.10
N LEU A 114 2.33 8.58 6.20
CA LEU A 114 0.94 8.20 6.50
C LEU A 114 0.32 7.33 5.41
N ALA A 115 0.51 7.71 4.15
CA ALA A 115 0.01 6.95 3.01
C ALA A 115 0.62 5.54 2.93
N CYS A 116 1.93 5.42 3.14
CA CYS A 116 2.62 4.13 3.21
C CYS A 116 2.15 3.28 4.39
N GLY A 117 1.90 3.92 5.56
CA GLY A 117 1.34 3.22 6.73
C GLY A 117 -0.05 2.64 6.46
N LEU A 118 -0.92 3.37 5.79
CA LEU A 118 -2.23 2.88 5.35
C LEU A 118 -2.10 1.75 4.31
N LEU A 119 -1.18 1.90 3.36
CA LEU A 119 -0.93 0.87 2.34
C LEU A 119 -0.37 -0.42 2.96
N LEU A 120 0.56 -0.30 3.91
CA LEU A 120 1.09 -1.44 4.65
C LEU A 120 -0.02 -2.18 5.41
N LYS A 121 -0.89 -1.43 6.10
CA LYS A 121 -2.05 -2.00 6.79
C LYS A 121 -2.97 -2.77 5.85
N ALA A 122 -3.20 -2.25 4.64
CA ALA A 122 -3.97 -2.94 3.62
C ALA A 122 -3.27 -4.23 3.14
N LEU A 123 -1.95 -4.20 2.92
CA LEU A 123 -1.15 -5.37 2.54
C LEU A 123 -1.17 -6.46 3.62
N GLU A 124 -1.09 -6.10 4.91
CA GLU A 124 -1.22 -7.02 6.05
C GLU A 124 -2.56 -7.74 6.03
N ASN A 125 -3.63 -7.05 5.63
CA ASN A 125 -4.98 -7.60 5.51
C ASN A 125 -5.26 -8.30 4.17
N GLY A 126 -4.23 -8.50 3.33
CA GLY A 126 -4.32 -9.31 2.12
C GLY A 126 -4.79 -8.58 0.87
N TYR A 127 -5.04 -7.27 0.93
CA TYR A 127 -5.43 -6.47 -0.23
C TYR A 127 -4.31 -6.38 -1.27
N ARG A 128 -4.69 -6.26 -2.53
CA ARG A 128 -3.78 -6.05 -3.67
C ARG A 128 -3.48 -4.57 -3.78
N CYS A 129 -2.29 -4.17 -3.39
CA CYS A 129 -1.89 -2.77 -3.34
C CYS A 129 -0.67 -2.51 -4.24
N GLN A 130 -0.52 -1.25 -4.68
CA GLN A 130 0.70 -0.77 -5.32
C GLN A 130 0.97 0.67 -4.91
N PHE A 131 2.23 0.94 -4.57
CA PHE A 131 2.79 2.29 -4.47
C PHE A 131 3.41 2.66 -5.81
N ILE A 132 3.18 3.89 -6.28
CA ILE A 132 3.85 4.46 -7.43
C ILE A 132 4.00 5.96 -7.24
N ARG A 133 5.17 6.52 -7.58
CA ARG A 133 5.32 7.97 -7.68
C ARG A 133 4.56 8.49 -8.89
N ALA A 134 3.98 9.67 -8.78
CA ALA A 134 3.24 10.26 -9.89
C ALA A 134 4.10 10.37 -11.16
N GLN A 135 5.36 10.81 -11.04
CA GLN A 135 6.27 10.88 -12.18
C GLN A 135 6.42 9.52 -12.87
N ASP A 136 6.73 8.47 -12.10
CA ASP A 136 6.93 7.11 -12.64
C ASP A 136 5.65 6.59 -13.31
N LEU A 137 4.48 6.88 -12.73
CA LEU A 137 3.18 6.53 -13.29
C LEU A 137 2.96 7.17 -14.67
N PHE A 138 3.22 8.46 -14.77
CA PHE A 138 3.04 9.19 -16.04
C PHE A 138 4.08 8.79 -17.08
N ASP A 139 5.30 8.47 -16.68
CA ASP A 139 6.34 7.95 -17.57
C ASP A 139 5.97 6.55 -18.09
N GLU A 140 5.44 5.66 -17.25
CA GLU A 140 4.91 4.35 -17.65
C GLU A 140 3.71 4.50 -18.61
N MET A 141 2.80 5.46 -18.33
CA MET A 141 1.68 5.77 -19.23
C MET A 141 2.16 6.23 -20.60
N TYR A 142 3.17 7.10 -20.64
CA TYR A 142 3.72 7.58 -21.91
C TYR A 142 4.43 6.47 -22.69
N ALA A 143 5.26 5.68 -22.01
CA ALA A 143 5.95 4.55 -22.63
C ALA A 143 4.97 3.52 -23.23
N SER A 144 3.83 3.30 -22.56
CA SER A 144 2.80 2.36 -23.00
C SER A 144 2.12 2.72 -24.32
N LEU A 145 2.26 3.96 -24.78
CA LEU A 145 1.76 4.39 -26.10
C LEU A 145 2.64 3.84 -27.22
N ALA A 146 3.96 3.79 -27.01
CA ALA A 146 4.91 3.36 -28.01
C ALA A 146 4.80 1.86 -28.34
N ASP A 147 4.58 1.03 -27.32
CA ASP A 147 4.44 -0.43 -27.45
C ASP A 147 2.99 -0.93 -27.49
N ARG A 148 2.02 -0.01 -27.48
CA ARG A 148 0.58 -0.28 -27.48
C ARG A 148 0.10 -1.10 -26.27
N SER A 149 0.80 -1.03 -25.14
CA SER A 149 0.46 -1.77 -23.90
C SER A 149 -0.49 -1.00 -22.97
N THR A 150 -0.94 0.21 -23.35
CA THR A 150 -1.79 1.08 -22.50
C THR A 150 -3.00 0.36 -21.92
N ARG A 151 -3.66 -0.49 -22.73
CA ARG A 151 -4.81 -1.27 -22.25
C ARG A 151 -4.43 -2.27 -21.14
N GLN A 152 -3.26 -2.88 -21.24
CA GLN A 152 -2.77 -3.84 -20.24
C GLN A 152 -2.36 -3.10 -18.95
N LEU A 153 -1.70 -1.94 -19.09
CA LEU A 153 -1.34 -1.05 -17.98
C LEU A 153 -2.59 -0.62 -17.21
N LEU A 154 -3.60 -0.08 -17.88
CA LEU A 154 -4.86 0.33 -17.27
C LEU A 154 -5.54 -0.84 -16.57
N LYS A 155 -5.68 -1.99 -17.22
CA LYS A 155 -6.27 -3.20 -16.64
C LYS A 155 -5.51 -3.69 -15.40
N ARG A 156 -4.17 -3.55 -15.37
CA ARG A 156 -3.34 -3.89 -14.20
C ARG A 156 -3.60 -2.95 -13.04
N LEU A 157 -3.54 -1.63 -13.29
CA LEU A 157 -3.73 -0.62 -12.26
C LEU A 157 -5.17 -0.52 -11.76
N ALA A 158 -6.15 -0.70 -12.66
CA ALA A 158 -7.57 -0.65 -12.30
C ALA A 158 -8.00 -1.81 -11.38
N ARG A 159 -7.32 -2.96 -11.41
CA ARG A 159 -7.65 -4.14 -10.58
C ARG A 159 -7.07 -4.14 -9.16
N LEU A 160 -6.24 -3.16 -8.85
CA LEU A 160 -5.68 -3.02 -7.50
C LEU A 160 -6.76 -2.55 -6.54
N ASP A 161 -6.85 -3.18 -5.39
CA ASP A 161 -7.79 -2.79 -4.36
C ASP A 161 -7.43 -1.39 -3.81
N VAL A 162 -6.11 -1.12 -3.66
CA VAL A 162 -5.58 0.21 -3.31
C VAL A 162 -4.43 0.58 -4.22
N LEU A 163 -4.53 1.74 -4.89
CA LEU A 163 -3.43 2.37 -5.63
C LEU A 163 -2.99 3.62 -4.87
N LEU A 164 -1.73 3.66 -4.42
CA LEU A 164 -1.13 4.84 -3.83
C LEU A 164 -0.30 5.59 -4.88
N ILE A 165 -0.71 6.80 -5.20
CA ILE A 165 -0.01 7.73 -6.10
C ILE A 165 0.65 8.81 -5.25
N ASP A 166 1.97 8.77 -5.14
CA ASP A 166 2.73 9.68 -4.30
C ASP A 166 3.27 10.88 -5.07
N GLU A 167 3.30 12.05 -4.44
CA GLU A 167 3.83 13.30 -4.98
C GLU A 167 3.13 13.78 -6.26
N LEU A 168 1.80 13.67 -6.32
CA LEU A 168 1.03 14.22 -7.45
C LEU A 168 1.05 15.76 -7.42
N GLY A 169 1.74 16.38 -8.39
CA GLY A 169 1.81 17.83 -8.55
C GLY A 169 3.08 18.27 -9.30
N TYR A 170 3.06 19.51 -9.82
CA TYR A 170 4.17 20.16 -10.54
C TYR A 170 4.80 19.31 -11.66
N LEU A 171 3.99 18.49 -12.32
CA LEU A 171 4.42 17.64 -13.42
C LEU A 171 4.24 18.38 -14.74
N ASN A 172 5.20 18.19 -15.64
CA ASN A 172 5.09 18.70 -17.00
C ASN A 172 4.54 17.59 -17.92
N LEU A 173 3.20 17.43 -17.92
CA LEU A 173 2.54 16.32 -18.58
C LEU A 173 2.21 16.63 -20.04
N LYS A 174 2.33 15.62 -20.89
CA LYS A 174 1.76 15.66 -22.24
C LYS A 174 0.25 15.33 -22.18
N PRO A 175 -0.56 15.86 -23.13
CA PRO A 175 -1.99 15.62 -23.13
C PRO A 175 -2.38 14.12 -23.13
N GLU A 176 -1.58 13.28 -23.78
CA GLU A 176 -1.81 11.84 -23.84
C GLU A 176 -1.68 11.17 -22.47
N GLN A 177 -0.72 11.60 -21.66
CA GLN A 177 -0.52 11.11 -20.28
C GLN A 177 -1.73 11.46 -19.42
N SER A 178 -2.19 12.72 -19.50
CA SER A 178 -3.38 13.16 -18.77
C SER A 178 -4.63 12.36 -19.19
N ASN A 179 -4.83 12.12 -20.47
CA ASN A 179 -5.96 11.33 -20.97
C ASN A 179 -5.96 9.89 -20.45
N ILE A 180 -4.79 9.24 -20.39
CA ILE A 180 -4.65 7.90 -19.82
C ILE A 180 -4.94 7.92 -18.32
N PHE A 181 -4.46 8.94 -17.60
CA PHE A 181 -4.73 9.11 -16.17
C PHE A 181 -6.23 9.31 -15.90
N PHE A 182 -6.91 10.16 -16.66
CA PHE A 182 -8.36 10.32 -16.53
C PHE A 182 -9.10 9.01 -16.72
N LYS A 183 -8.72 8.23 -17.74
CA LYS A 183 -9.32 6.92 -17.99
C LYS A 183 -9.06 5.95 -16.83
N LEU A 184 -7.85 5.93 -16.25
CA LEU A 184 -7.54 5.13 -15.07
C LEU A 184 -8.45 5.48 -13.91
N MET A 185 -8.60 6.79 -13.60
CA MET A 185 -9.43 7.26 -12.49
C MET A 185 -10.91 6.98 -12.74
N GLU A 186 -11.37 7.00 -13.99
CA GLU A 186 -12.74 6.62 -14.36
C GLU A 186 -12.98 5.11 -14.16
N GLU A 187 -12.05 4.24 -14.58
CA GLU A 187 -12.14 2.79 -14.39
C GLU A 187 -12.10 2.40 -12.90
N ARG A 188 -11.46 3.19 -12.04
CA ARG A 188 -11.39 2.97 -10.60
C ARG A 188 -12.56 3.58 -9.82
N TYR A 189 -13.28 4.52 -10.40
CA TYR A 189 -14.37 5.22 -9.73
C TYR A 189 -15.43 4.26 -9.20
N ARG A 190 -15.71 4.30 -7.90
CA ARG A 190 -16.63 3.41 -7.17
C ARG A 190 -16.36 1.91 -7.27
N GLN A 191 -15.16 1.53 -7.71
CA GLN A 191 -14.73 0.15 -7.80
C GLN A 191 -13.60 -0.15 -6.83
N HIS A 192 -12.62 0.75 -6.76
CA HIS A 192 -11.41 0.58 -5.97
C HIS A 192 -10.92 1.90 -5.41
N SER A 193 -10.19 1.84 -4.30
CA SER A 193 -9.69 3.02 -3.60
C SER A 193 -8.36 3.51 -4.16
N THR A 194 -8.21 4.84 -4.21
CA THR A 194 -6.95 5.49 -4.55
C THR A 194 -6.52 6.40 -3.41
N ILE A 195 -5.26 6.27 -2.98
CA ILE A 195 -4.63 7.20 -2.04
C ILE A 195 -3.72 8.11 -2.86
N ILE A 196 -3.84 9.42 -2.68
CA ILE A 196 -3.02 10.42 -3.38
C ILE A 196 -2.34 11.28 -2.34
N THR A 197 -1.04 11.52 -2.49
CA THR A 197 -0.35 12.58 -1.76
C THR A 197 -0.03 13.72 -2.70
N THR A 198 -0.23 14.94 -2.24
CA THR A 198 0.02 16.15 -3.04
C THR A 198 0.39 17.33 -2.15
N ASN A 199 1.11 18.27 -2.69
CA ASN A 199 1.36 19.58 -2.08
C ASN A 199 0.46 20.68 -2.68
N LEU A 200 -0.36 20.34 -3.68
CA LEU A 200 -1.25 21.25 -4.38
C LEU A 200 -2.68 21.14 -3.86
N VAL A 201 -3.36 22.25 -3.73
CA VAL A 201 -4.81 22.29 -3.56
C VAL A 201 -5.51 21.97 -4.89
N TYR A 202 -6.75 21.52 -4.83
CA TYR A 202 -7.48 21.06 -6.03
C TYR A 202 -7.58 22.11 -7.15
N ASP A 203 -7.65 23.40 -6.80
CA ASP A 203 -7.75 24.49 -7.78
C ASP A 203 -6.47 24.68 -8.62
N GLU A 204 -5.34 24.09 -8.16
CA GLU A 204 -4.07 24.11 -8.87
C GLU A 204 -3.89 22.92 -9.83
N TRP A 205 -4.73 21.87 -9.72
CA TRP A 205 -4.60 20.66 -10.55
C TRP A 205 -4.77 20.92 -12.06
N PRO A 206 -5.61 21.88 -12.54
CA PRO A 206 -5.67 22.22 -13.96
C PRO A 206 -4.33 22.70 -14.52
N ASN A 207 -3.45 23.28 -13.70
CA ASN A 207 -2.17 23.81 -14.15
C ASN A 207 -1.22 22.74 -14.71
N PHE A 208 -1.40 21.46 -14.34
CA PHE A 208 -0.54 20.37 -14.79
C PHE A 208 -1.29 19.19 -15.41
N LEU A 209 -2.57 18.97 -15.05
CA LEU A 209 -3.32 17.80 -15.55
C LEU A 209 -4.02 18.02 -16.88
N GLY A 210 -4.18 19.28 -17.34
CA GLY A 210 -4.82 19.55 -18.63
C GLY A 210 -5.89 20.62 -18.57
N THR A 211 -6.87 20.57 -19.49
CA THR A 211 -7.89 21.61 -19.57
C THR A 211 -8.79 21.62 -18.34
N ARG A 212 -9.16 22.82 -17.89
CA ARG A 212 -9.98 23.02 -16.69
C ARG A 212 -11.27 22.18 -16.67
N PRO A 213 -12.08 22.11 -17.75
CA PRO A 213 -13.29 21.28 -17.74
C PRO A 213 -13.02 19.78 -17.52
N MET A 214 -11.94 19.24 -18.10
CA MET A 214 -11.57 17.84 -17.91
C MET A 214 -11.16 17.57 -16.46
N VAL A 215 -10.36 18.46 -15.89
CA VAL A 215 -9.90 18.34 -14.49
C VAL A 215 -11.06 18.49 -13.53
N GLU A 216 -12.00 19.43 -13.77
CA GLU A 216 -13.20 19.59 -12.96
C GLU A 216 -14.08 18.34 -12.98
N ALA A 217 -14.22 17.67 -14.12
CA ALA A 217 -14.94 16.40 -14.22
C ALA A 217 -14.24 15.27 -13.44
N LEU A 218 -12.90 15.20 -13.48
CA LEU A 218 -12.11 14.29 -12.65
C LEU A 218 -12.29 14.56 -11.16
N LEU A 219 -12.12 15.83 -10.76
CA LEU A 219 -12.21 16.25 -9.37
C LEU A 219 -13.61 16.04 -8.80
N SER A 220 -14.66 16.27 -9.60
CA SER A 220 -16.04 15.98 -9.20
C SER A 220 -16.20 14.49 -8.81
N ARG A 221 -15.67 13.57 -9.63
CA ARG A 221 -15.72 12.13 -9.33
C ARG A 221 -14.81 11.73 -8.16
N LEU A 222 -13.59 12.26 -8.15
CA LEU A 222 -12.62 11.97 -7.09
C LEU A 222 -13.17 12.42 -5.72
N ARG A 223 -13.71 13.65 -5.64
CA ARG A 223 -14.19 14.26 -4.38
C ARG A 223 -15.51 13.67 -3.89
N HIS A 224 -16.33 13.14 -4.78
CA HIS A 224 -17.64 12.58 -4.42
C HIS A 224 -17.53 11.42 -3.41
N TYR A 225 -16.47 10.60 -3.54
CA TYR A 225 -16.16 9.50 -2.62
C TYR A 225 -14.72 9.64 -2.14
N CYS A 226 -14.42 10.72 -1.41
CA CYS A 226 -13.06 11.03 -1.02
C CYS A 226 -12.97 11.70 0.36
N HIS A 227 -12.02 11.25 1.13
CA HIS A 227 -11.57 11.91 2.36
C HIS A 227 -10.37 12.79 2.05
N THR A 228 -10.54 14.10 2.09
CA THR A 228 -9.43 15.04 1.97
C THR A 228 -8.87 15.34 3.36
N VAL A 229 -7.60 15.06 3.56
CA VAL A 229 -6.87 15.34 4.80
C VAL A 229 -5.83 16.41 4.53
N THR A 230 -6.07 17.61 5.01
CA THR A 230 -5.08 18.69 4.94
C THR A 230 -4.17 18.62 6.15
N ILE A 231 -2.86 18.56 5.90
CA ILE A 231 -1.83 18.53 6.93
C ILE A 231 -1.12 19.88 6.93
N ASP A 232 -1.46 20.71 7.90
CA ASP A 232 -0.81 21.99 8.14
C ASP A 232 0.00 21.92 9.43
N GLY A 233 1.31 21.75 9.27
CA GLY A 233 2.21 21.56 10.40
C GLY A 233 3.68 21.68 9.99
N PRO A 234 4.61 21.57 10.94
CA PRO A 234 6.04 21.69 10.68
C PRO A 234 6.56 20.54 9.81
N SER A 235 7.68 20.79 9.12
CA SER A 235 8.43 19.73 8.46
C SER A 235 8.96 18.73 9.48
N LEU A 236 8.74 17.44 9.24
CA LEU A 236 9.33 16.37 10.05
C LEU A 236 10.79 16.07 9.67
N ARG A 237 11.29 16.67 8.57
CA ARG A 237 12.66 16.52 8.09
C ARG A 237 13.64 17.47 8.81
N ASP A 238 13.15 18.65 9.25
CA ASP A 238 13.98 19.72 9.82
C ASP A 238 14.40 19.49 11.28
N LEU A 239 14.13 18.32 11.83
CA LEU A 239 14.36 18.01 13.25
C LEU A 239 15.51 17.00 13.47
N GLN A 240 16.42 16.87 12.50
CA GLN A 240 17.73 16.23 12.66
C GLN A 240 18.80 17.32 12.86
N GLY A 241 18.62 18.11 13.91
CA GLY A 241 19.58 19.01 14.45
C GLY A 241 19.85 18.67 15.91
#